data_98939ab1227c2926b7da59aa100ddb99
#
_entry.id   98939ab1227c2926b7da59aa100ddb99
#
_cell.length_a   1.000
_cell.length_b   1.000
_cell.length_c   1.000
_cell.angle_alpha   90.00
_cell.angle_beta   90.00
_cell.angle_gamma   90.00
#
_symmetry.space_group_name_H-M   'P 1'
#
loop_
_entity.id
_entity.type
_entity.pdbx_description
1 polymer ?
#
loop_
_entity_poly.entity_id
_entity_poly.type
_entity_poly.pdbx_seq_one_letter_code
_entity_poly.pdbx_strand_id
1 'polypeptide(L)'
;MENPIVSWLFETDAVRVCPEGQPFWYTSGKLGPFYINTQFLYGSEEAANALLTVIEQACAGDKLRFYDKVYGEIEKQLAACPIYRQLIDLMTEAARKMDVDFVSGGERRDFFFSMPVARKLGLGHLSIFKDLSSVYTDANGVSMPAEQASLSGKRSVHIADLVTVASSYIRAWIPAVEGLGAKIACSLAVVDRDQGGSKILADAGCPLTTLVVIKPELFETAHKMGRITDKQLALVLNFIDDPDAFMRSFLLAHPDFLANELAKGGKSAQRAQLCIDSGFAPAEALPKA
;
A
#
# COMPACT_ATOMS: atom_id res chain seq x y z
N MET A 1 7.46 -24.25 4.07
CA MET A 1 8.16 -23.12 4.71
C MET A 1 7.14 -22.02 4.85
N GLU A 2 6.99 -21.48 6.04
CA GLU A 2 6.10 -20.34 6.29
C GLU A 2 6.62 -19.11 5.50
N ASN A 3 5.69 -18.34 4.96
CA ASN A 3 6.05 -17.13 4.22
C ASN A 3 6.62 -16.08 5.21
N PRO A 4 7.91 -15.72 5.12
CA PRO A 4 8.54 -14.84 6.10
C PRO A 4 7.91 -13.43 6.13
N ILE A 5 7.23 -13.04 5.05
CA ILE A 5 6.58 -11.74 4.94
C ILE A 5 5.48 -11.58 6.00
N VAL A 6 4.79 -12.66 6.38
CA VAL A 6 3.79 -12.60 7.45
C VAL A 6 4.43 -12.10 8.75
N SER A 7 5.59 -12.66 9.15
CA SER A 7 6.31 -12.18 10.32
C SER A 7 6.72 -10.72 10.20
N TRP A 8 7.27 -10.33 9.04
CA TRP A 8 7.74 -8.96 8.79
C TRP A 8 6.61 -7.92 8.84
N LEU A 9 5.41 -8.26 8.37
CA LEU A 9 4.24 -7.38 8.44
C LEU A 9 3.91 -6.99 9.89
N PHE A 10 4.05 -7.91 10.83
CA PHE A 10 3.80 -7.65 12.25
C PHE A 10 5.03 -7.08 12.98
N GLU A 11 6.24 -7.48 12.61
CA GLU A 11 7.47 -6.97 13.21
C GLU A 11 7.70 -5.48 12.93
N THR A 12 7.28 -5.01 11.76
CA THR A 12 7.41 -3.61 11.35
C THR A 12 6.15 -2.79 11.61
N ASP A 13 5.15 -3.38 12.26
CA ASP A 13 3.82 -2.77 12.39
C ASP A 13 3.12 -2.41 11.07
N ALA A 14 3.55 -3.01 9.95
CA ALA A 14 2.88 -2.85 8.66
C ALA A 14 1.45 -3.40 8.68
N VAL A 15 1.20 -4.41 9.51
CA VAL A 15 -0.14 -4.86 9.91
C VAL A 15 -0.26 -4.71 11.42
N ARG A 16 -1.29 -3.98 11.84
CA ARG A 16 -1.66 -3.80 13.25
C ARG A 16 -3.06 -4.33 13.46
N VAL A 17 -3.25 -5.11 14.52
CA VAL A 17 -4.56 -5.54 14.98
C VAL A 17 -4.87 -4.83 16.29
N CYS A 18 -6.05 -4.24 16.39
CA CYS A 18 -6.44 -3.45 17.55
C CYS A 18 -6.60 -4.33 18.81
N PRO A 19 -6.43 -3.75 20.00
CA PRO A 19 -6.95 -4.34 21.22
C PRO A 19 -8.47 -4.45 21.19
N GLU A 20 -9.03 -5.35 21.99
CA GLU A 20 -10.47 -5.47 22.17
C GLU A 20 -11.09 -4.11 22.57
N GLY A 21 -12.19 -3.73 21.92
CA GLY A 21 -12.89 -2.47 22.21
C GLY A 21 -12.25 -1.20 21.62
N GLN A 22 -11.16 -1.31 20.83
CA GLN A 22 -10.47 -0.14 20.26
C GLN A 22 -10.27 -0.25 18.73
N PRO A 23 -11.34 -0.39 17.94
CA PRO A 23 -11.22 -0.52 16.50
C PRO A 23 -10.63 0.75 15.86
N PHE A 24 -10.01 0.57 14.72
CA PHE A 24 -9.45 1.68 13.95
C PHE A 24 -10.51 2.36 13.08
N TRP A 25 -10.44 3.68 13.01
CA TRP A 25 -11.17 4.46 12.04
C TRP A 25 -10.55 4.35 10.64
N TYR A 26 -11.30 3.93 9.66
CA TYR A 26 -10.91 4.01 8.26
C TYR A 26 -11.25 5.37 7.64
N THR A 27 -10.64 5.69 6.50
CA THR A 27 -10.89 6.94 5.78
C THR A 27 -12.33 7.07 5.28
N SER A 28 -13.03 5.96 5.11
CA SER A 28 -14.42 5.89 4.71
C SER A 28 -15.42 6.25 5.84
N GLY A 29 -14.98 6.43 7.09
CA GLY A 29 -15.85 6.55 8.24
C GLY A 29 -16.35 5.21 8.81
N LYS A 30 -15.82 4.07 8.29
CA LYS A 30 -16.07 2.75 8.87
C LYS A 30 -15.02 2.40 9.92
N LEU A 31 -15.37 1.46 10.80
CA LEU A 31 -14.49 0.90 11.82
C LEU A 31 -14.01 -0.48 11.40
N GLY A 32 -12.78 -0.82 11.78
CA GLY A 32 -12.26 -2.17 11.59
C GLY A 32 -11.15 -2.54 12.56
N PRO A 33 -10.89 -3.84 12.73
CA PRO A 33 -9.99 -4.34 13.76
C PRO A 33 -8.51 -4.31 13.35
N PHE A 34 -8.17 -4.04 12.11
CA PHE A 34 -6.77 -4.01 11.66
C PHE A 34 -6.50 -2.89 10.68
N TYR A 35 -5.23 -2.50 10.60
CA TYR A 35 -4.73 -1.49 9.69
C TYR A 35 -3.54 -2.04 8.89
N ILE A 36 -3.39 -1.58 7.64
CA ILE A 36 -2.29 -2.00 6.76
C ILE A 36 -1.57 -0.76 6.26
N ASN A 37 -0.30 -0.66 6.59
CA ASN A 37 0.63 0.37 6.15
C ASN A 37 1.87 -0.30 5.55
N THR A 38 1.73 -0.83 4.35
CA THR A 38 2.76 -1.65 3.67
C THR A 38 4.12 -0.97 3.62
N GLN A 39 4.14 0.37 3.54
CA GLN A 39 5.38 1.15 3.56
C GLN A 39 6.21 0.97 4.85
N PHE A 40 5.64 0.49 5.96
CA PHE A 40 6.40 0.25 7.19
C PHE A 40 7.36 -0.94 7.07
N LEU A 41 7.18 -1.80 6.06
CA LEU A 41 8.17 -2.81 5.68
C LEU A 41 9.52 -2.21 5.25
N TYR A 42 9.58 -0.89 5.07
CA TYR A 42 10.84 -0.13 4.94
C TYR A 42 11.71 -0.20 6.21
N GLY A 43 11.13 -0.65 7.33
CA GLY A 43 11.81 -0.93 8.59
C GLY A 43 11.00 -0.54 9.81
N SER A 44 10.31 0.58 9.77
CA SER A 44 9.44 1.07 10.83
C SER A 44 8.51 2.17 10.32
N GLU A 45 7.53 2.56 11.13
CA GLU A 45 6.69 3.74 10.88
C GLU A 45 7.52 5.02 10.77
N GLU A 46 8.48 5.20 11.67
CA GLU A 46 9.34 6.40 11.70
C GLU A 46 10.20 6.50 10.43
N ALA A 47 10.90 5.43 10.06
CA ALA A 47 11.72 5.38 8.87
C ALA A 47 10.89 5.62 7.60
N ALA A 48 9.70 5.00 7.51
CA ALA A 48 8.81 5.17 6.38
C ALA A 48 8.28 6.62 6.27
N ASN A 49 7.92 7.24 7.38
CA ASN A 49 7.46 8.63 7.39
C ASN A 49 8.60 9.61 7.03
N ALA A 50 9.84 9.32 7.44
CA ALA A 50 11.00 10.09 7.02
C ALA A 50 11.18 10.03 5.49
N LEU A 51 11.13 8.84 4.87
CA LEU A 51 11.21 8.70 3.42
C LEU A 51 10.02 9.37 2.71
N LEU A 52 8.80 9.26 3.24
CA LEU A 52 7.63 9.97 2.67
C LEU A 52 7.84 11.49 2.64
N THR A 53 8.47 12.06 3.67
CA THR A 53 8.83 13.49 3.70
C THR A 53 9.82 13.84 2.60
N VAL A 54 10.85 13.01 2.39
CA VAL A 54 11.82 13.18 1.29
C VAL A 54 11.12 13.09 -0.07
N ILE A 55 10.23 12.12 -0.26
CA ILE A 55 9.44 11.96 -1.50
C ILE A 55 8.60 13.22 -1.75
N GLU A 56 7.87 13.73 -0.75
CA GLU A 56 7.03 14.92 -0.87
C GLU A 56 7.86 16.15 -1.26
N GLN A 57 9.00 16.35 -0.61
CA GLN A 57 9.92 17.46 -0.94
C GLN A 57 10.53 17.32 -2.33
N ALA A 58 10.89 16.09 -2.74
CA ALA A 58 11.45 15.84 -4.05
C ALA A 58 10.41 16.02 -5.17
N CYS A 59 9.14 15.62 -4.94
CA CYS A 59 8.02 15.85 -5.87
C CYS A 59 7.71 17.35 -6.07
N ALA A 60 7.87 18.15 -5.03
CA ALA A 60 7.67 19.61 -5.09
C ALA A 60 8.83 20.36 -5.74
N GLY A 61 9.97 19.73 -5.91
CA GLY A 61 11.19 20.31 -6.47
C GLY A 61 11.43 19.96 -7.93
N ASP A 62 12.71 19.90 -8.31
CA ASP A 62 13.14 19.44 -9.64
C ASP A 62 12.94 17.93 -9.78
N LYS A 63 11.97 17.53 -10.57
CA LYS A 63 11.59 16.12 -10.80
C LYS A 63 12.71 15.32 -11.50
N LEU A 64 13.60 15.95 -12.24
CA LEU A 64 14.76 15.26 -12.82
C LEU A 64 15.76 14.80 -11.77
N ARG A 65 15.75 15.41 -10.58
CA ARG A 65 16.55 15.00 -9.44
C ARG A 65 15.80 14.13 -8.44
N PHE A 66 14.54 13.80 -8.74
CA PHE A 66 13.68 13.01 -7.85
C PHE A 66 14.28 11.65 -7.54
N TYR A 67 14.66 10.90 -8.57
CA TYR A 67 15.18 9.54 -8.42
C TYR A 67 16.41 9.51 -7.52
N ASP A 68 17.41 10.33 -7.78
CA ASP A 68 18.67 10.36 -7.01
C ASP A 68 18.42 10.66 -5.53
N LYS A 69 17.57 11.66 -5.25
CA LYS A 69 17.25 12.05 -3.87
C LYS A 69 16.55 10.93 -3.09
N VAL A 70 15.55 10.31 -3.69
CA VAL A 70 14.75 9.26 -3.04
C VAL A 70 15.54 7.97 -2.96
N TYR A 71 16.21 7.57 -4.04
CA TYR A 71 16.99 6.34 -4.07
C TYR A 71 18.19 6.40 -3.12
N GLY A 72 18.81 7.55 -2.91
CA GLY A 72 19.90 7.70 -1.93
C GLY A 72 19.49 7.33 -0.51
N GLU A 73 18.26 7.67 -0.09
CA GLU A 73 17.72 7.24 1.22
C GLU A 73 17.33 5.74 1.22
N ILE A 74 16.77 5.26 0.12
CA ILE A 74 16.44 3.84 -0.06
C ILE A 74 17.71 2.98 0.05
N GLU A 75 18.81 3.38 -0.56
CA GLU A 75 20.08 2.66 -0.53
C GLU A 75 20.66 2.54 0.89
N LYS A 76 20.59 3.63 1.66
CA LYS A 76 20.98 3.62 3.08
C LYS A 76 20.15 2.62 3.87
N GLN A 77 18.84 2.60 3.65
CA GLN A 77 17.94 1.70 4.35
C GLN A 77 18.11 0.23 3.93
N LEU A 78 18.39 -0.04 2.66
CA LEU A 78 18.74 -1.39 2.20
C LEU A 78 19.99 -1.94 2.91
N ALA A 79 20.96 -1.07 3.23
CA ALA A 79 22.14 -1.46 4.01
C ALA A 79 21.80 -1.70 5.49
N ALA A 80 20.92 -0.86 6.08
CA ALA A 80 20.62 -0.85 7.50
C ALA A 80 19.56 -1.87 7.92
N CYS A 81 18.53 -2.11 7.09
CA CYS A 81 17.36 -2.93 7.45
C CYS A 81 17.33 -4.28 6.73
N PRO A 82 17.59 -5.40 7.43
CA PRO A 82 17.56 -6.74 6.83
C PRO A 82 16.18 -7.12 6.28
N ILE A 83 15.09 -6.76 6.98
CA ILE A 83 13.71 -7.05 6.54
C ILE A 83 13.45 -6.41 5.17
N TYR A 84 13.72 -5.11 5.07
CA TYR A 84 13.50 -4.38 3.81
C TYR A 84 14.36 -4.93 2.67
N ARG A 85 15.63 -5.21 2.94
CA ARG A 85 16.54 -5.81 1.94
C ARG A 85 16.02 -7.15 1.42
N GLN A 86 15.61 -8.06 2.33
CA GLN A 86 15.09 -9.38 1.96
C GLN A 86 13.77 -9.27 1.20
N LEU A 87 12.89 -8.33 1.57
CA LEU A 87 11.66 -8.06 0.84
C LEU A 87 11.96 -7.62 -0.60
N ILE A 88 12.89 -6.67 -0.77
CA ILE A 88 13.28 -6.22 -2.11
C ILE A 88 13.95 -7.34 -2.91
N ASP A 89 14.69 -8.24 -2.27
CA ASP A 89 15.24 -9.43 -2.94
C ASP A 89 14.13 -10.35 -3.44
N LEU A 90 13.11 -10.65 -2.63
CA LEU A 90 11.96 -11.46 -3.04
C LEU A 90 11.18 -10.81 -4.20
N MET A 91 10.94 -9.51 -4.13
CA MET A 91 10.28 -8.79 -5.23
C MET A 91 11.11 -8.81 -6.51
N THR A 92 12.42 -8.64 -6.39
CA THR A 92 13.34 -8.68 -7.53
C THR A 92 13.33 -10.05 -8.20
N GLU A 93 13.36 -11.14 -7.42
CA GLU A 93 13.27 -12.51 -7.94
C GLU A 93 11.92 -12.81 -8.61
N ALA A 94 10.83 -12.25 -8.10
CA ALA A 94 9.52 -12.35 -8.74
C ALA A 94 9.50 -11.59 -10.08
N ALA A 95 9.99 -10.34 -10.09
CA ALA A 95 10.03 -9.49 -11.27
C ALA A 95 11.00 -9.99 -12.35
N ARG A 96 12.09 -10.67 -11.96
CA ARG A 96 13.08 -11.27 -12.90
C ARG A 96 12.48 -12.30 -13.84
N LYS A 97 11.35 -12.92 -13.44
CA LYS A 97 10.63 -13.92 -14.27
C LYS A 97 9.66 -13.26 -15.26
N MET A 98 9.52 -11.95 -15.21
CA MET A 98 8.61 -11.19 -16.06
C MET A 98 9.36 -10.67 -17.27
N ASP A 99 8.75 -10.82 -18.46
CA ASP A 99 9.31 -10.33 -19.72
C ASP A 99 8.95 -8.85 -19.89
N VAL A 100 9.84 -7.97 -19.39
CA VAL A 100 9.63 -6.52 -19.35
C VAL A 100 10.93 -5.76 -19.61
N ASP A 101 10.80 -4.54 -20.13
CA ASP A 101 11.92 -3.67 -20.53
C ASP A 101 12.28 -2.64 -19.45
N PHE A 102 11.33 -2.29 -18.58
CA PHE A 102 11.52 -1.32 -17.51
C PHE A 102 10.53 -1.53 -16.36
N VAL A 103 10.78 -0.86 -15.24
CA VAL A 103 9.91 -0.85 -14.06
C VAL A 103 9.18 0.48 -13.99
N SER A 104 7.91 0.49 -13.61
CA SER A 104 7.17 1.71 -13.28
C SER A 104 6.66 1.69 -11.85
N GLY A 105 6.50 2.87 -11.26
CA GLY A 105 5.89 3.04 -9.94
C GLY A 105 5.21 4.40 -9.82
N GLY A 106 4.12 4.45 -9.06
CA GLY A 106 3.30 5.64 -8.90
C GLY A 106 3.50 6.37 -7.57
N GLU A 107 3.27 7.67 -7.58
CA GLU A 107 3.36 8.48 -6.38
C GLU A 107 2.29 8.04 -5.36
N ARG A 108 2.74 7.73 -4.13
CA ARG A 108 4.07 7.94 -3.55
C ARG A 108 4.67 6.69 -2.90
N ARG A 109 3.84 5.72 -2.47
CA ARG A 109 4.31 4.55 -1.71
C ARG A 109 4.94 3.49 -2.60
N ASP A 110 4.55 3.41 -3.85
CA ASP A 110 5.14 2.46 -4.79
C ASP A 110 6.64 2.66 -4.93
N PHE A 111 7.13 3.91 -4.80
CA PHE A 111 8.56 4.24 -4.93
C PHE A 111 9.45 3.53 -3.92
N PHE A 112 8.93 3.19 -2.74
CA PHE A 112 9.65 2.39 -1.74
C PHE A 112 10.12 1.05 -2.31
N PHE A 113 9.36 0.49 -3.25
CA PHE A 113 9.56 -0.87 -3.76
C PHE A 113 10.00 -0.87 -5.22
N SER A 114 9.43 -0.01 -6.05
CA SER A 114 9.69 0.02 -7.48
C SER A 114 11.11 0.46 -7.82
N MET A 115 11.63 1.50 -7.17
CA MET A 115 12.98 2.00 -7.43
C MET A 115 14.07 0.98 -7.11
N PRO A 116 14.11 0.37 -5.91
CA PRO A 116 15.16 -0.59 -5.60
C PRO A 116 15.06 -1.88 -6.42
N VAL A 117 13.86 -2.30 -6.81
CA VAL A 117 13.69 -3.46 -7.70
C VAL A 117 14.21 -3.13 -9.10
N ALA A 118 13.90 -1.96 -9.67
CA ALA A 118 14.44 -1.51 -10.95
C ALA A 118 15.99 -1.54 -10.94
N ARG A 119 16.57 -0.97 -9.89
CA ARG A 119 18.04 -0.93 -9.73
C ARG A 119 18.66 -2.31 -9.65
N LYS A 120 18.06 -3.24 -8.86
CA LYS A 120 18.55 -4.62 -8.74
C LYS A 120 18.37 -5.45 -10.01
N LEU A 121 17.41 -5.13 -10.84
CA LEU A 121 17.20 -5.75 -12.15
C LEU A 121 18.15 -5.18 -13.22
N GLY A 122 18.78 -4.03 -12.98
CA GLY A 122 19.54 -3.30 -14.00
C GLY A 122 18.64 -2.69 -15.09
N LEU A 123 17.38 -2.40 -14.75
CA LEU A 123 16.39 -1.80 -15.65
C LEU A 123 16.18 -0.33 -15.33
N GLY A 124 15.69 0.44 -16.31
CA GLY A 124 15.25 1.79 -16.08
C GLY A 124 13.97 1.84 -15.25
N HIS A 125 13.72 2.99 -14.61
CA HIS A 125 12.56 3.23 -13.76
C HIS A 125 11.74 4.41 -14.28
N LEU A 126 10.42 4.24 -14.47
CA LEU A 126 9.47 5.30 -14.76
C LEU A 126 8.77 5.72 -13.47
N SER A 127 9.10 6.92 -12.98
CA SER A 127 8.43 7.55 -11.84
C SER A 127 7.21 8.32 -12.34
N ILE A 128 6.00 7.92 -11.93
CA ILE A 128 4.73 8.55 -12.32
C ILE A 128 4.21 9.36 -11.14
N PHE A 129 4.01 10.67 -11.34
CA PHE A 129 3.56 11.59 -10.29
C PHE A 129 2.04 11.76 -10.29
N LYS A 130 1.48 12.34 -9.23
CA LYS A 130 0.02 12.58 -9.09
C LYS A 130 -0.55 13.50 -10.14
N ASP A 131 0.25 14.44 -10.66
CA ASP A 131 -0.12 15.35 -11.76
C ASP A 131 -0.01 14.68 -13.14
N LEU A 132 0.24 13.37 -13.18
CA LEU A 132 0.43 12.52 -14.35
C LEU A 132 1.69 12.82 -15.15
N SER A 133 2.52 13.78 -14.74
CA SER A 133 3.86 13.91 -15.32
C SER A 133 4.71 12.71 -14.93
N SER A 134 5.70 12.39 -15.74
CA SER A 134 6.59 11.27 -15.46
C SER A 134 8.03 11.57 -15.84
N VAL A 135 8.94 10.95 -15.10
CA VAL A 135 10.38 11.00 -15.32
C VAL A 135 10.88 9.58 -15.50
N TYR A 136 11.63 9.37 -16.56
CA TYR A 136 12.34 8.13 -16.78
C TYR A 136 13.79 8.26 -16.33
N THR A 137 14.25 7.33 -15.52
CA THR A 137 15.63 7.19 -15.11
C THR A 137 16.17 5.90 -15.72
N ASP A 138 17.22 5.97 -16.53
CA ASP A 138 17.79 4.79 -17.18
C ASP A 138 18.56 3.89 -16.18
N ALA A 139 19.05 2.75 -16.67
CA ALA A 139 19.80 1.79 -15.84
C ALA A 139 21.13 2.37 -15.29
N ASN A 140 21.65 3.43 -15.89
CA ASN A 140 22.87 4.13 -15.45
C ASN A 140 22.58 5.25 -14.44
N GLY A 141 21.29 5.53 -14.15
CA GLY A 141 20.87 6.59 -13.24
C GLY A 141 20.67 7.95 -13.90
N VAL A 142 20.65 8.04 -15.23
CA VAL A 142 20.42 9.30 -15.94
C VAL A 142 18.91 9.53 -16.07
N SER A 143 18.42 10.62 -15.47
CA SER A 143 17.02 11.02 -15.49
C SER A 143 16.74 11.98 -16.65
N MET A 144 15.56 11.79 -17.28
CA MET A 144 15.06 12.63 -18.36
C MET A 144 13.53 12.72 -18.31
N PRO A 145 12.89 13.76 -18.88
CA PRO A 145 11.44 13.74 -19.11
C PRO A 145 11.04 12.47 -19.86
N ALA A 146 9.97 11.81 -19.41
CA ALA A 146 9.61 10.50 -19.96
C ALA A 146 9.31 10.50 -21.45
N GLU A 147 8.84 11.64 -21.99
CA GLU A 147 8.54 11.85 -23.40
C GLU A 147 9.81 11.84 -24.28
N GLN A 148 10.98 12.07 -23.67
CA GLN A 148 12.29 12.01 -24.36
C GLN A 148 12.90 10.60 -24.31
N ALA A 149 12.36 9.70 -23.47
CA ALA A 149 12.81 8.33 -23.42
C ALA A 149 12.17 7.50 -24.53
N SER A 150 12.95 6.61 -25.14
CA SER A 150 12.47 5.73 -26.22
C SER A 150 11.67 4.55 -25.62
N LEU A 151 10.45 4.83 -25.10
CA LEU A 151 9.58 3.87 -24.44
C LEU A 151 8.51 3.25 -25.35
N SER A 152 8.32 3.80 -26.54
CA SER A 152 7.31 3.29 -27.48
C SER A 152 7.51 1.80 -27.79
N GLY A 153 6.43 1.02 -27.70
CA GLY A 153 6.42 -0.42 -27.89
C GLY A 153 7.00 -1.23 -26.72
N LYS A 154 7.56 -0.59 -25.68
CA LYS A 154 8.14 -1.24 -24.52
C LYS A 154 7.10 -1.70 -23.51
N ARG A 155 7.49 -2.63 -22.66
CA ARG A 155 6.68 -3.29 -21.65
C ARG A 155 7.22 -3.00 -20.27
N SER A 156 6.37 -2.58 -19.33
CA SER A 156 6.76 -2.43 -17.93
C SER A 156 6.13 -3.47 -17.02
N VAL A 157 6.81 -3.76 -15.91
CA VAL A 157 6.16 -4.20 -14.69
C VAL A 157 5.86 -2.97 -13.84
N HIS A 158 4.60 -2.79 -13.44
CA HIS A 158 4.26 -1.78 -12.45
C HIS A 158 4.35 -2.38 -11.05
N ILE A 159 5.15 -1.75 -10.18
CA ILE A 159 5.33 -2.22 -8.81
C ILE A 159 4.58 -1.30 -7.86
N ALA A 160 3.67 -1.89 -7.09
CA ALA A 160 2.85 -1.20 -6.11
C ALA A 160 3.15 -1.69 -4.67
N ASP A 161 2.90 -0.83 -3.70
CA ASP A 161 2.94 -1.20 -2.29
C ASP A 161 1.76 -2.10 -1.92
N LEU A 162 0.57 -1.73 -2.37
CA LEU A 162 -0.68 -2.39 -2.03
C LEU A 162 -1.72 -2.19 -3.13
N VAL A 163 -2.46 -3.25 -3.46
CA VAL A 163 -3.61 -3.20 -4.36
C VAL A 163 -4.89 -3.44 -3.58
N THR A 164 -5.91 -2.60 -3.84
CA THR A 164 -7.27 -2.71 -3.28
C THR A 164 -8.26 -3.01 -4.42
N VAL A 165 -8.77 -1.96 -5.05
CA VAL A 165 -9.66 -2.01 -6.23
C VAL A 165 -8.98 -1.46 -7.48
N ALA A 166 -7.67 -1.36 -7.49
CA ALA A 166 -6.82 -0.90 -8.59
C ALA A 166 -7.23 0.46 -9.21
N SER A 167 -7.90 1.35 -8.46
CA SER A 167 -8.42 2.60 -9.00
C SER A 167 -7.34 3.55 -9.50
N SER A 168 -6.16 3.58 -8.87
CA SER A 168 -5.02 4.39 -9.33
C SER A 168 -4.46 3.88 -10.65
N TYR A 169 -4.44 2.56 -10.85
CA TYR A 169 -4.01 1.97 -12.12
C TYR A 169 -4.89 2.45 -13.26
N ILE A 170 -6.20 2.30 -13.12
CA ILE A 170 -7.17 2.61 -14.19
C ILE A 170 -7.22 4.11 -14.48
N ARG A 171 -7.16 4.95 -13.43
CA ARG A 171 -7.28 6.41 -13.61
C ARG A 171 -5.98 7.09 -14.01
N ALA A 172 -4.83 6.53 -13.66
CA ALA A 172 -3.56 7.24 -13.71
C ALA A 172 -2.43 6.41 -14.33
N TRP A 173 -2.07 5.27 -13.74
CA TRP A 173 -0.82 4.61 -14.10
C TRP A 173 -0.84 3.99 -15.49
N ILE A 174 -1.91 3.28 -15.85
CA ILE A 174 -2.06 2.71 -17.19
C ILE A 174 -2.11 3.83 -18.25
N PRO A 175 -2.99 4.86 -18.15
CA PRO A 175 -2.99 5.96 -19.10
C PRO A 175 -1.66 6.71 -19.23
N ALA A 176 -0.93 6.90 -18.12
CA ALA A 176 0.36 7.58 -18.17
C ALA A 176 1.41 6.79 -18.97
N VAL A 177 1.45 5.46 -18.78
CA VAL A 177 2.37 4.59 -19.53
C VAL A 177 1.97 4.47 -21.00
N GLU A 178 0.67 4.32 -21.28
CA GLU A 178 0.15 4.25 -22.66
C GLU A 178 0.36 5.56 -23.43
N GLY A 179 0.26 6.71 -22.75
CA GLY A 179 0.58 8.02 -23.33
C GLY A 179 2.02 8.15 -23.83
N LEU A 180 2.94 7.30 -23.37
CA LEU A 180 4.33 7.21 -23.83
C LEU A 180 4.51 6.14 -24.92
N GLY A 181 3.41 5.53 -25.41
CA GLY A 181 3.45 4.44 -26.38
C GLY A 181 3.92 3.10 -25.82
N ALA A 182 4.06 2.98 -24.50
CA ALA A 182 4.41 1.76 -23.80
C ALA A 182 3.16 1.10 -23.20
N LYS A 183 3.33 -0.05 -22.52
CA LYS A 183 2.23 -0.68 -21.78
C LYS A 183 2.71 -1.25 -20.44
N ILE A 184 1.84 -1.25 -19.44
CA ILE A 184 2.01 -2.07 -18.24
C ILE A 184 1.64 -3.50 -18.62
N ALA A 185 2.63 -4.37 -18.78
CA ALA A 185 2.41 -5.76 -19.20
C ALA A 185 1.99 -6.67 -18.05
N CYS A 186 2.41 -6.32 -16.83
CA CYS A 186 2.09 -7.02 -15.59
C CYS A 186 2.28 -6.11 -14.39
N SER A 187 1.73 -6.52 -13.26
CA SER A 187 1.84 -5.81 -11.98
C SER A 187 2.43 -6.72 -10.91
N LEU A 188 3.23 -6.14 -10.03
CA LEU A 188 3.77 -6.81 -8.84
C LEU A 188 3.46 -5.96 -7.61
N ALA A 189 2.76 -6.50 -6.64
CA ALA A 189 2.49 -5.80 -5.39
C ALA A 189 3.03 -6.57 -4.18
N VAL A 190 3.35 -5.85 -3.11
CA VAL A 190 3.67 -6.50 -1.84
C VAL A 190 2.41 -7.14 -1.27
N VAL A 191 1.31 -6.39 -1.24
CA VAL A 191 0.04 -6.83 -0.63
C VAL A 191 -1.13 -6.67 -1.60
N ASP A 192 -1.98 -7.68 -1.71
CA ASP A 192 -3.32 -7.58 -2.27
C ASP A 192 -4.34 -7.66 -1.12
N ARG A 193 -5.27 -6.71 -1.06
CA ARG A 193 -6.36 -6.70 -0.06
C ARG A 193 -7.54 -7.60 -0.42
N ASP A 194 -7.47 -8.31 -1.54
CA ASP A 194 -8.53 -9.21 -2.04
C ASP A 194 -9.90 -8.53 -2.22
N GLN A 195 -9.87 -7.29 -2.68
CA GLN A 195 -11.09 -6.48 -2.89
C GLN A 195 -11.41 -6.28 -4.38
N GLY A 196 -11.04 -7.25 -5.22
CA GLY A 196 -11.36 -7.28 -6.64
C GLY A 196 -10.32 -6.61 -7.55
N GLY A 197 -9.28 -5.97 -7.01
CA GLY A 197 -8.24 -5.31 -7.81
C GLY A 197 -7.51 -6.26 -8.76
N SER A 198 -7.22 -7.47 -8.34
CA SER A 198 -6.56 -8.48 -9.17
C SER A 198 -7.35 -8.80 -10.45
N LYS A 199 -8.69 -8.94 -10.33
CA LYS A 199 -9.56 -9.16 -11.49
C LYS A 199 -9.56 -7.94 -12.42
N ILE A 200 -9.70 -6.75 -11.87
CA ILE A 200 -9.70 -5.48 -12.64
C ILE A 200 -8.40 -5.34 -13.43
N LEU A 201 -7.25 -5.64 -12.82
CA LEU A 201 -5.95 -5.59 -13.49
C LEU A 201 -5.81 -6.66 -14.57
N ALA A 202 -6.31 -7.87 -14.34
CA ALA A 202 -6.33 -8.92 -15.35
C ALA A 202 -7.18 -8.52 -16.56
N ASP A 203 -8.37 -7.98 -16.34
CA ASP A 203 -9.27 -7.48 -17.38
C ASP A 203 -8.64 -6.28 -18.16
N ALA A 204 -7.80 -5.49 -17.51
CA ALA A 204 -7.03 -4.40 -18.14
C ALA A 204 -5.74 -4.87 -18.85
N GLY A 205 -5.46 -6.16 -18.89
CA GLY A 205 -4.29 -6.71 -19.57
C GLY A 205 -2.95 -6.56 -18.81
N CYS A 206 -3.00 -6.24 -17.52
CA CYS A 206 -1.83 -6.14 -16.65
C CYS A 206 -1.97 -7.03 -15.39
N PRO A 207 -1.96 -8.36 -15.53
CA PRO A 207 -2.24 -9.32 -14.45
C PRO A 207 -1.33 -9.07 -13.24
N LEU A 208 -1.91 -9.22 -12.03
CA LEU A 208 -1.25 -9.00 -10.77
C LEU A 208 -0.58 -10.27 -10.24
N THR A 209 0.69 -10.13 -9.87
CA THR A 209 1.40 -11.03 -8.95
C THR A 209 1.53 -10.33 -7.61
N THR A 210 1.30 -11.05 -6.51
CA THR A 210 1.42 -10.49 -5.17
C THR A 210 2.22 -11.41 -4.26
N LEU A 211 2.92 -10.83 -3.28
CA LEU A 211 3.67 -11.62 -2.30
C LEU A 211 2.78 -12.10 -1.16
N VAL A 212 1.76 -11.31 -0.81
CA VAL A 212 0.80 -11.63 0.27
C VAL A 212 -0.61 -11.18 -0.12
N VAL A 213 -1.58 -11.99 0.20
CA VAL A 213 -3.01 -11.66 0.10
C VAL A 213 -3.58 -11.55 1.51
N ILE A 214 -4.40 -10.53 1.77
CA ILE A 214 -5.07 -10.34 3.05
C ILE A 214 -6.29 -11.23 3.12
N LYS A 215 -6.10 -12.40 3.72
CA LYS A 215 -7.12 -13.43 3.92
C LYS A 215 -7.07 -13.95 5.35
N PRO A 216 -8.10 -14.70 5.81
CA PRO A 216 -8.10 -15.33 7.13
C PRO A 216 -6.80 -16.06 7.47
N GLU A 217 -6.24 -16.80 6.51
CA GLU A 217 -5.04 -17.63 6.70
C GLU A 217 -3.79 -16.82 7.08
N LEU A 218 -3.70 -15.54 6.67
CA LEU A 218 -2.62 -14.64 7.08
C LEU A 218 -2.68 -14.41 8.60
N PHE A 219 -3.87 -14.12 9.13
CA PHE A 219 -4.05 -13.83 10.55
C PHE A 219 -3.98 -15.11 11.41
N GLU A 220 -4.47 -16.24 10.89
CA GLU A 220 -4.27 -17.55 11.52
C GLU A 220 -2.78 -17.91 11.64
N THR A 221 -2.00 -17.62 10.59
CA THR A 221 -0.55 -17.80 10.60
C THR A 221 0.10 -16.87 11.63
N ALA A 222 -0.28 -15.59 11.64
CA ALA A 222 0.21 -14.62 12.62
C ALA A 222 -0.11 -15.04 14.05
N HIS A 223 -1.30 -15.61 14.30
CA HIS A 223 -1.70 -16.15 15.59
C HIS A 223 -0.82 -17.35 15.99
N LYS A 224 -0.62 -18.32 15.09
CA LYS A 224 0.28 -19.47 15.33
C LYS A 224 1.71 -19.03 15.65
N MET A 225 2.16 -17.91 15.09
CA MET A 225 3.46 -17.27 15.37
C MET A 225 3.46 -16.44 16.66
N GLY A 226 2.34 -16.36 17.40
CA GLY A 226 2.20 -15.57 18.62
C GLY A 226 2.22 -14.04 18.40
N ARG A 227 1.93 -13.57 17.18
CA ARG A 227 1.91 -12.14 16.84
C ARG A 227 0.60 -11.46 17.23
N ILE A 228 -0.50 -12.22 17.29
CA ILE A 228 -1.82 -11.77 17.75
C ILE A 228 -2.42 -12.81 18.70
N THR A 229 -3.32 -12.35 19.57
CA THR A 229 -4.02 -13.18 20.55
C THR A 229 -5.25 -13.87 19.96
N ASP A 230 -5.82 -14.88 20.66
CA ASP A 230 -7.07 -15.53 20.30
C ASP A 230 -8.20 -14.51 20.07
N LYS A 231 -8.31 -13.51 20.96
CA LYS A 231 -9.33 -12.46 20.87
C LYS A 231 -9.14 -11.58 19.63
N GLN A 232 -7.92 -11.19 19.33
CA GLN A 232 -7.59 -10.41 18.14
C GLN A 232 -7.87 -11.20 16.86
N LEU A 233 -7.53 -12.49 16.82
CA LEU A 233 -7.87 -13.36 15.70
C LEU A 233 -9.39 -13.41 15.48
N ALA A 234 -10.15 -13.66 16.56
CA ALA A 234 -11.61 -13.69 16.47
C ALA A 234 -12.21 -12.38 15.97
N LEU A 235 -11.70 -11.21 16.42
CA LEU A 235 -12.12 -9.90 15.93
C LEU A 235 -11.88 -9.74 14.42
N VAL A 236 -10.71 -10.16 13.95
CA VAL A 236 -10.34 -10.06 12.52
C VAL A 236 -11.20 -10.98 11.67
N LEU A 237 -11.40 -12.24 12.08
CA LEU A 237 -12.22 -13.20 11.34
C LEU A 237 -13.67 -12.74 11.24
N ASN A 238 -14.26 -12.24 12.32
CA ASN A 238 -15.61 -11.68 12.31
C ASN A 238 -15.73 -10.47 11.36
N PHE A 239 -14.71 -9.63 11.30
CA PHE A 239 -14.69 -8.48 10.38
C PHE A 239 -14.55 -8.92 8.92
N ILE A 240 -13.72 -9.92 8.62
CA ILE A 240 -13.55 -10.42 7.25
C ILE A 240 -14.84 -11.07 6.75
N ASP A 241 -15.57 -11.78 7.62
CA ASP A 241 -16.83 -12.41 7.30
C ASP A 241 -17.93 -11.39 6.99
N ASP A 242 -18.14 -10.41 7.87
CA ASP A 242 -19.10 -9.32 7.65
C ASP A 242 -18.62 -8.01 8.31
N PRO A 243 -17.96 -7.11 7.54
CA PRO A 243 -17.49 -5.82 8.06
C PRO A 243 -18.61 -4.89 8.60
N ASP A 244 -19.79 -4.97 8.03
CA ASP A 244 -20.91 -4.10 8.44
C ASP A 244 -21.57 -4.63 9.71
N ALA A 245 -21.72 -5.95 9.84
CA ALA A 245 -22.16 -6.57 11.09
C ALA A 245 -21.15 -6.36 12.24
N PHE A 246 -19.86 -6.45 11.96
CA PHE A 246 -18.80 -6.14 12.93
C PHE A 246 -18.96 -4.72 13.50
N MET A 247 -19.04 -3.73 12.60
CA MET A 247 -19.18 -2.33 12.99
C MET A 247 -20.46 -2.06 13.75
N ARG A 248 -21.59 -2.59 13.27
CA ARG A 248 -22.89 -2.45 13.93
C ARG A 248 -22.89 -3.03 15.35
N SER A 249 -22.36 -4.25 15.50
CA SER A 249 -22.28 -4.93 16.80
C SER A 249 -21.39 -4.15 17.77
N PHE A 250 -20.27 -3.62 17.31
CA PHE A 250 -19.39 -2.79 18.12
C PHE A 250 -20.09 -1.52 18.61
N LEU A 251 -20.75 -0.78 17.71
CA LEU A 251 -21.43 0.47 18.06
C LEU A 251 -22.62 0.25 19.01
N LEU A 252 -23.36 -0.85 18.86
CA LEU A 252 -24.44 -1.21 19.79
C LEU A 252 -23.91 -1.60 21.20
N ALA A 253 -22.77 -2.28 21.24
CA ALA A 253 -22.12 -2.62 22.51
C ALA A 253 -21.46 -1.41 23.20
N HIS A 254 -21.19 -0.33 22.48
CA HIS A 254 -20.52 0.88 22.97
C HIS A 254 -21.32 2.15 22.58
N PRO A 255 -22.51 2.36 23.16
CA PRO A 255 -23.45 3.43 22.71
C PRO A 255 -22.86 4.85 22.83
N ASP A 256 -21.91 5.07 23.75
CA ASP A 256 -21.26 6.37 23.93
C ASP A 256 -20.06 6.60 23.01
N PHE A 257 -19.67 5.59 22.22
CA PHE A 257 -18.44 5.65 21.42
C PHE A 257 -18.44 6.84 20.46
N LEU A 258 -19.49 7.02 19.66
CA LEU A 258 -19.58 8.11 18.69
C LEU A 258 -19.56 9.48 19.36
N ALA A 259 -20.30 9.65 20.48
CA ALA A 259 -20.28 10.90 21.25
C ALA A 259 -18.89 11.22 21.78
N ASN A 260 -18.18 10.22 22.30
CA ASN A 260 -16.82 10.37 22.79
C ASN A 260 -15.83 10.72 21.67
N GLU A 261 -15.96 10.11 20.49
CA GLU A 261 -15.10 10.41 19.33
C GLU A 261 -15.34 11.82 18.79
N LEU A 262 -16.60 12.28 18.74
CA LEU A 262 -16.95 13.66 18.38
C LEU A 262 -16.35 14.67 19.37
N ALA A 263 -16.39 14.38 20.67
CA ALA A 263 -15.86 15.24 21.73
C ALA A 263 -14.32 15.37 21.68
N LYS A 264 -13.59 14.36 21.14
CA LYS A 264 -12.14 14.43 20.98
C LYS A 264 -11.69 15.49 19.97
N GLY A 265 -12.54 15.88 19.04
CA GLY A 265 -12.18 16.80 17.96
C GLY A 265 -11.23 16.21 16.91
N GLY A 266 -10.76 17.05 16.02
CA GLY A 266 -9.75 16.67 15.01
C GLY A 266 -10.20 15.55 14.07
N LYS A 267 -9.29 14.63 13.75
CA LYS A 267 -9.56 13.52 12.81
C LYS A 267 -10.59 12.53 13.36
N SER A 268 -10.64 12.27 14.67
CA SER A 268 -11.61 11.38 15.28
C SER A 268 -13.02 11.90 15.10
N ALA A 269 -13.26 13.17 15.41
CA ALA A 269 -14.56 13.80 15.21
C ALA A 269 -15.00 13.80 13.74
N GLN A 270 -14.10 14.11 12.82
CA GLN A 270 -14.38 14.06 11.38
C GLN A 270 -14.82 12.66 10.91
N ARG A 271 -14.18 11.60 11.45
CA ARG A 271 -14.51 10.20 11.10
C ARG A 271 -15.83 9.77 11.71
N ALA A 272 -16.08 10.14 12.96
CA ALA A 272 -17.36 9.87 13.64
C ALA A 272 -18.51 10.61 12.93
N GLN A 273 -18.31 11.87 12.53
CA GLN A 273 -19.31 12.61 11.76
C GLN A 273 -19.57 11.96 10.39
N LEU A 274 -18.50 11.58 9.67
CA LEU A 274 -18.64 10.89 8.39
C LEU A 274 -19.40 9.56 8.53
N CYS A 275 -19.17 8.82 9.62
CA CYS A 275 -19.89 7.59 9.93
C CYS A 275 -21.40 7.84 10.07
N ILE A 276 -21.78 8.90 10.79
CA ILE A 276 -23.16 9.29 11.01
C ILE A 276 -23.81 9.75 9.70
N ASP A 277 -23.17 10.67 8.98
CA ASP A 277 -23.68 11.27 7.73
C ASP A 277 -23.84 10.22 6.62
N SER A 278 -22.99 9.19 6.62
CA SER A 278 -23.05 8.07 5.66
C SER A 278 -24.05 6.98 6.04
N GLY A 279 -24.74 7.12 7.19
CA GLY A 279 -25.70 6.13 7.65
C GLY A 279 -25.10 4.78 8.09
N PHE A 280 -23.81 4.74 8.43
CA PHE A 280 -23.16 3.51 8.90
C PHE A 280 -23.47 3.21 10.36
N ALA A 281 -23.83 4.23 11.16
CA ALA A 281 -24.20 4.07 12.55
C ALA A 281 -25.65 3.59 12.69
N PRO A 282 -25.94 2.55 13.51
CA PRO A 282 -27.29 2.18 13.84
C PRO A 282 -27.96 3.29 14.66
N ALA A 283 -29.28 3.46 14.50
CA ALA A 283 -30.03 4.54 15.14
C ALA A 283 -29.84 4.57 16.66
N GLU A 284 -29.72 3.41 17.28
CA GLU A 284 -29.57 3.21 18.72
C GLU A 284 -28.20 3.68 19.26
N ALA A 285 -27.20 3.81 18.38
CA ALA A 285 -25.84 4.25 18.72
C ALA A 285 -25.59 5.73 18.35
N LEU A 286 -26.59 6.43 17.80
CA LEU A 286 -26.45 7.85 17.51
C LEU A 286 -26.36 8.68 18.80
N PRO A 287 -25.53 9.73 18.86
CA PRO A 287 -25.50 10.63 20.00
C PRO A 287 -26.88 11.21 20.27
N LYS A 288 -27.31 11.15 21.53
CA LYS A 288 -28.56 11.81 21.95
C LYS A 288 -28.34 13.32 21.92
N ALA A 289 -29.29 14.04 21.31
CA ALA A 289 -29.26 15.49 21.20
C ALA A 289 -29.29 16.18 22.59
#